data_f5f8c1ff668d62d734c2e8a4d5ffcb3b
#
_entry.id   f5f8c1ff668d62d734c2e8a4d5ffcb3b
#
_cell.length_a   1.000
_cell.length_b   1.000
_cell.length_c   1.000
_cell.angle_alpha   90.00
_cell.angle_beta   90.00
_cell.angle_gamma   90.00
#
_symmetry.space_group_name_H-M   'P 1'
#
loop_
_entity.id
_entity.type
_entity.pdbx_description
1 polymer ?
#
loop_
_entity_poly.entity_id
_entity_poly.type
_entity_poly.pdbx_seq_one_letter_code
_entity_poly.pdbx_strand_id
1 'polypeptide(L)'
;MKWAGWFLLCCLNPIAQGATLSLAAPVEYIPLLRPFYEEWFGKAKVDFTFIPCTLARCRKLVDSDSTIDGDIARIKGFEQTHPQMLPVGTAIGEITIYAQSKQDASWPPASQERVGCLRGIQWCNCYLDSRRIVWFNDEKQGLALLLRGRTDWVIRLLPTNQSPLAAPWKRVSDIEVYLYLNKSRQADIAALVQSQQQLIASGRWQQMQERYFSALLTPVR
;
A
#
# COMPACT_ATOMS: atom_id res chain seq x y z
N MET A 1 11.69 -0.44 -70.98
CA MET A 1 11.37 0.33 -69.80
C MET A 1 10.61 -0.58 -68.86
N LYS A 2 11.23 -1.09 -67.76
CA LYS A 2 10.63 -1.96 -66.74
C LYS A 2 10.50 -1.19 -65.46
N TRP A 3 9.27 -0.91 -65.03
CA TRP A 3 8.96 -0.27 -63.74
C TRP A 3 8.93 -1.36 -62.66
N ALA A 4 9.86 -1.31 -61.71
CA ALA A 4 9.86 -2.12 -60.51
C ALA A 4 9.09 -1.35 -59.43
N GLY A 5 7.85 -1.82 -59.12
CA GLY A 5 7.06 -1.31 -58.00
C GLY A 5 7.64 -1.83 -56.68
N TRP A 6 8.13 -0.92 -55.85
CA TRP A 6 8.49 -1.22 -54.45
C TRP A 6 7.22 -1.21 -53.61
N PHE A 7 6.78 -2.38 -53.21
CA PHE A 7 5.78 -2.55 -52.14
C PHE A 7 6.45 -2.33 -50.78
N LEU A 8 6.17 -1.17 -50.19
CA LEU A 8 6.51 -0.90 -48.79
C LEU A 8 5.53 -1.69 -47.92
N LEU A 9 5.97 -2.84 -47.42
CA LEU A 9 5.25 -3.61 -46.39
C LEU A 9 5.38 -2.82 -45.07
N CYS A 10 4.38 -2.01 -44.73
CA CYS A 10 4.20 -1.48 -43.37
C CYS A 10 3.89 -2.66 -42.43
N CYS A 11 4.90 -3.18 -41.77
CA CYS A 11 4.71 -4.07 -40.62
C CYS A 11 3.99 -3.30 -39.52
N LEU A 12 2.66 -3.34 -39.50
CA LEU A 12 1.85 -3.00 -38.34
C LEU A 12 2.20 -4.05 -37.27
N ASN A 13 3.16 -3.73 -36.41
CA ASN A 13 3.31 -4.48 -35.16
C ASN A 13 2.01 -4.34 -34.38
N PRO A 14 1.25 -5.40 -34.13
CA PRO A 14 0.17 -5.35 -33.18
C PRO A 14 0.79 -4.95 -31.84
N ILE A 15 0.40 -3.80 -31.31
CA ILE A 15 0.68 -3.45 -29.92
C ILE A 15 0.00 -4.55 -29.13
N ALA A 16 0.77 -5.49 -28.62
CA ALA A 16 0.28 -6.50 -27.70
C ALA A 16 -0.32 -5.73 -26.52
N GLN A 17 -1.64 -5.65 -26.46
CA GLN A 17 -2.33 -5.15 -25.27
C GLN A 17 -1.89 -6.05 -24.12
N GLY A 18 -1.14 -5.48 -23.18
CA GLY A 18 -0.71 -6.19 -21.98
C GLY A 18 -1.93 -6.74 -21.24
N ALA A 19 -1.81 -7.94 -20.69
CA ALA A 19 -2.88 -8.49 -19.88
C ALA A 19 -3.12 -7.58 -18.67
N THR A 20 -4.39 -7.32 -18.36
CA THR A 20 -4.82 -6.50 -17.22
C THR A 20 -4.16 -6.98 -15.91
N LEU A 21 -3.53 -6.07 -15.17
CA LEU A 21 -2.90 -6.38 -13.89
C LEU A 21 -3.97 -6.60 -12.79
N SER A 22 -3.84 -7.69 -12.06
CA SER A 22 -4.66 -8.00 -10.87
C SER A 22 -3.92 -7.58 -9.60
N LEU A 23 -4.41 -6.53 -8.93
CA LEU A 23 -3.75 -5.93 -7.77
C LEU A 23 -4.53 -6.20 -6.48
N ALA A 24 -3.91 -6.90 -5.54
CA ALA A 24 -4.49 -7.08 -4.20
C ALA A 24 -4.60 -5.72 -3.49
N ALA A 25 -5.80 -5.41 -3.00
CA ALA A 25 -6.10 -4.11 -2.39
C ALA A 25 -7.02 -4.26 -1.17
N PRO A 26 -6.66 -3.67 -0.01
CA PRO A 26 -7.58 -3.61 1.12
C PRO A 26 -8.85 -2.86 0.72
N VAL A 27 -10.00 -3.50 0.99
CA VAL A 27 -11.32 -3.03 0.51
C VAL A 27 -11.62 -1.59 0.93
N GLU A 28 -11.20 -1.20 2.12
CA GLU A 28 -11.38 0.15 2.68
C GLU A 28 -10.55 1.23 1.98
N TYR A 29 -9.44 0.86 1.32
CA TYR A 29 -8.57 1.83 0.62
C TYR A 29 -8.89 1.96 -0.87
N ILE A 30 -9.62 1.00 -1.45
CA ILE A 30 -9.95 1.03 -2.89
C ILE A 30 -10.64 2.34 -3.31
N PRO A 31 -11.70 2.84 -2.63
CA PRO A 31 -12.35 4.08 -3.04
C PRO A 31 -11.42 5.30 -2.98
N LEU A 32 -10.49 5.31 -2.04
CA LEU A 32 -9.58 6.43 -1.79
C LEU A 32 -8.41 6.43 -2.78
N LEU A 33 -7.85 5.26 -3.08
CA LEU A 33 -6.66 5.14 -3.93
C LEU A 33 -6.97 4.89 -5.40
N ARG A 34 -8.18 4.46 -5.76
CA ARG A 34 -8.57 4.21 -7.14
C ARG A 34 -8.24 5.38 -8.08
N PRO A 35 -8.61 6.65 -7.79
CA PRO A 35 -8.31 7.76 -8.70
C PRO A 35 -6.80 8.01 -8.88
N PHE A 36 -5.99 7.75 -7.83
CA PHE A 36 -4.53 7.83 -7.91
C PHE A 36 -3.97 6.79 -8.90
N TYR A 37 -4.42 5.55 -8.79
CA TYR A 37 -3.98 4.46 -9.67
C TYR A 37 -4.48 4.64 -11.09
N GLU A 38 -5.72 5.08 -11.28
CA GLU A 38 -6.30 5.38 -12.61
C GLU A 38 -5.49 6.46 -13.35
N GLU A 39 -5.07 7.51 -12.66
CA GLU A 39 -4.25 8.56 -13.27
C GLU A 39 -2.85 8.05 -13.63
N TRP A 40 -2.18 7.35 -12.71
CA TRP A 40 -0.83 6.83 -12.93
C TRP A 40 -0.80 5.75 -14.03
N PHE A 41 -1.64 4.75 -13.90
CA PHE A 41 -1.72 3.62 -14.84
C PHE A 41 -2.25 4.05 -16.21
N GLY A 42 -3.21 4.96 -16.25
CA GLY A 42 -3.69 5.55 -17.50
C GLY A 42 -2.58 6.28 -18.26
N LYS A 43 -1.69 7.00 -17.55
CA LYS A 43 -0.50 7.62 -18.14
C LYS A 43 0.48 6.58 -18.69
N ALA A 44 0.62 5.44 -18.03
CA ALA A 44 1.45 4.31 -18.46
C ALA A 44 0.82 3.47 -19.57
N LYS A 45 -0.49 3.61 -19.83
CA LYS A 45 -1.31 2.74 -20.70
C LYS A 45 -1.29 1.27 -20.25
N VAL A 46 -1.34 1.07 -18.94
CA VAL A 46 -1.40 -0.24 -18.30
C VAL A 46 -2.77 -0.41 -17.68
N ASP A 47 -3.51 -1.45 -18.09
CA ASP A 47 -4.81 -1.77 -17.53
C ASP A 47 -4.65 -2.52 -16.20
N PHE A 48 -5.53 -2.26 -15.24
CA PHE A 48 -5.53 -2.93 -13.96
C PHE A 48 -6.92 -3.15 -13.39
N THR A 49 -7.02 -4.09 -12.47
CA THR A 49 -8.19 -4.31 -11.62
C THR A 49 -7.77 -4.52 -10.17
N PHE A 50 -8.57 -4.02 -9.23
CA PHE A 50 -8.36 -4.32 -7.81
C PHE A 50 -9.07 -5.62 -7.41
N ILE A 51 -8.33 -6.47 -6.71
CA ILE A 51 -8.86 -7.67 -6.06
C ILE A 51 -9.05 -7.34 -4.57
N PRO A 52 -10.30 -7.11 -4.14
CA PRO A 52 -10.57 -6.67 -2.77
C PRO A 52 -10.25 -7.75 -1.75
N CYS A 53 -9.56 -7.38 -0.68
CA CYS A 53 -9.16 -8.27 0.39
C CYS A 53 -9.07 -7.51 1.72
N THR A 54 -9.04 -8.21 2.85
CA THR A 54 -8.60 -7.61 4.11
C THR A 54 -7.08 -7.44 4.10
N LEU A 55 -6.53 -6.49 4.85
CA LEU A 55 -5.10 -6.20 4.88
C LEU A 55 -4.23 -7.46 5.09
N ALA A 56 -4.67 -8.36 5.99
CA ALA A 56 -3.99 -9.63 6.24
C ALA A 56 -4.11 -10.63 5.08
N ARG A 57 -5.27 -10.65 4.38
CA ARG A 57 -5.52 -11.56 3.26
C ARG A 57 -4.78 -11.10 2.00
N CYS A 58 -4.68 -9.80 1.73
CA CYS A 58 -3.96 -9.28 0.58
C CYS A 58 -2.53 -9.84 0.55
N ARG A 59 -1.82 -9.81 1.69
CA ARG A 59 -0.48 -10.38 1.80
C ARG A 59 -0.44 -11.88 1.43
N LYS A 60 -1.41 -12.67 1.91
CA LYS A 60 -1.47 -14.10 1.58
C LYS A 60 -1.77 -14.35 0.11
N LEU A 61 -2.63 -13.54 -0.51
CA LEU A 61 -2.97 -13.68 -1.93
C LEU A 61 -1.75 -13.55 -2.81
N VAL A 62 -0.89 -12.58 -2.54
CA VAL A 62 0.37 -12.38 -3.29
C VAL A 62 1.31 -13.59 -3.20
N ASP A 63 1.26 -14.37 -2.10
CA ASP A 63 2.10 -15.55 -1.92
C ASP A 63 1.52 -16.81 -2.57
N SER A 64 0.18 -16.95 -2.54
CA SER A 64 -0.48 -18.23 -2.82
C SER A 64 -1.31 -18.25 -4.09
N ASP A 65 -1.58 -17.09 -4.69
CA ASP A 65 -2.44 -16.97 -5.88
C ASP A 65 -1.66 -16.41 -7.06
N SER A 66 -1.35 -17.27 -8.02
CA SER A 66 -0.59 -16.90 -9.22
C SER A 66 -1.34 -15.95 -10.16
N THR A 67 -2.63 -15.70 -9.93
CA THR A 67 -3.43 -14.73 -10.68
C THR A 67 -3.30 -13.31 -10.14
N ILE A 68 -2.64 -13.14 -8.99
CA ILE A 68 -2.37 -11.82 -8.39
C ILE A 68 -1.01 -11.31 -8.86
N ASP A 69 -1.03 -10.22 -9.58
CA ASP A 69 0.17 -9.60 -10.14
C ASP A 69 0.88 -8.66 -9.18
N GLY A 70 0.16 -8.13 -8.17
CA GLY A 70 0.77 -7.17 -7.26
C GLY A 70 -0.06 -6.82 -6.02
N ASP A 71 0.53 -5.96 -5.20
CA ASP A 71 -0.11 -5.39 -3.99
C ASP A 71 0.08 -3.87 -3.99
N ILE A 72 -0.99 -3.14 -3.74
CA ILE A 72 -1.04 -1.69 -3.94
C ILE A 72 -0.26 -0.86 -2.93
N ALA A 73 0.01 -1.38 -1.73
CA ALA A 73 0.67 -0.59 -0.69
C ALA A 73 1.42 -1.47 0.32
N ARG A 74 2.72 -1.57 0.13
CA ARG A 74 3.62 -2.28 1.05
C ARG A 74 4.79 -1.39 1.45
N ILE A 75 5.28 -1.60 2.66
CA ILE A 75 6.48 -0.91 3.15
C ILE A 75 7.72 -1.45 2.43
N LYS A 76 8.75 -0.62 2.35
CA LYS A 76 10.06 -0.99 1.82
C LYS A 76 10.61 -2.23 2.54
N GLY A 77 11.24 -3.13 1.78
CA GLY A 77 11.76 -4.39 2.32
C GLY A 77 10.76 -5.57 2.23
N PHE A 78 9.57 -5.35 1.67
CA PHE A 78 8.61 -6.44 1.43
C PHE A 78 9.21 -7.54 0.55
N GLU A 79 10.06 -7.20 -0.42
CA GLU A 79 10.78 -8.12 -1.30
C GLU A 79 11.74 -9.07 -0.56
N GLN A 80 12.18 -8.74 0.65
CA GLN A 80 13.05 -9.62 1.44
C GLN A 80 12.34 -10.91 1.87
N THR A 81 11.03 -10.83 2.10
CA THR A 81 10.18 -11.99 2.44
C THR A 81 9.37 -12.51 1.26
N HIS A 82 9.31 -11.76 0.16
CA HIS A 82 8.55 -12.05 -1.06
C HIS A 82 9.45 -11.82 -2.28
N PRO A 83 10.48 -12.67 -2.50
CA PRO A 83 11.54 -12.40 -3.49
C PRO A 83 11.04 -12.37 -4.94
N GLN A 84 9.81 -12.82 -5.21
CA GLN A 84 9.14 -12.71 -6.51
C GLN A 84 8.57 -11.31 -6.75
N MET A 85 8.49 -10.45 -5.73
CA MET A 85 7.91 -9.11 -5.82
C MET A 85 8.98 -8.05 -5.94
N LEU A 86 8.72 -7.02 -6.75
CA LEU A 86 9.60 -5.85 -6.91
C LEU A 86 8.83 -4.57 -6.62
N PRO A 87 9.44 -3.61 -5.92
CA PRO A 87 8.87 -2.27 -5.79
C PRO A 87 8.87 -1.56 -7.14
N VAL A 88 7.80 -0.85 -7.45
CA VAL A 88 7.64 -0.10 -8.69
C VAL A 88 8.02 1.37 -8.46
N GLY A 89 9.17 1.76 -8.97
CA GLY A 89 9.63 3.14 -8.91
C GLY A 89 9.88 3.68 -7.48
N THR A 90 9.41 4.89 -7.22
CA THR A 90 9.50 5.54 -5.91
C THR A 90 8.24 5.33 -5.07
N ALA A 91 8.28 5.70 -3.80
CA ALA A 91 7.13 5.61 -2.91
C ALA A 91 5.89 6.26 -3.53
N ILE A 92 4.75 5.58 -3.40
CA ILE A 92 3.45 6.11 -3.81
C ILE A 92 2.90 7.11 -2.80
N GLY A 93 3.37 7.04 -1.57
CA GLY A 93 3.00 7.95 -0.50
C GLY A 93 3.70 7.60 0.82
N GLU A 94 3.37 8.37 1.84
CA GLU A 94 3.83 8.18 3.20
C GLU A 94 2.62 8.01 4.12
N ILE A 95 2.69 7.07 5.05
CA ILE A 95 1.70 6.87 6.09
C ILE A 95 2.36 6.97 7.46
N THR A 96 1.67 7.61 8.40
CA THR A 96 2.15 7.75 9.76
C THR A 96 1.61 6.62 10.64
N ILE A 97 2.49 6.00 11.39
CA ILE A 97 2.14 5.06 12.46
C ILE A 97 1.82 5.84 13.72
N TYR A 98 0.69 5.55 14.31
CA TYR A 98 0.26 6.11 15.59
C TYR A 98 0.10 5.03 16.64
N ALA A 99 0.37 5.40 17.89
CA ALA A 99 0.11 4.58 19.06
C ALA A 99 -0.83 5.31 20.04
N GLN A 100 -1.74 4.57 20.65
CA GLN A 100 -2.60 5.09 21.73
C GLN A 100 -2.60 4.13 22.91
N SER A 101 -2.53 4.68 24.12
CA SER A 101 -2.71 3.98 25.40
C SER A 101 -3.97 4.50 26.11
N LYS A 102 -4.40 3.83 27.18
CA LYS A 102 -5.52 4.34 28.02
C LYS A 102 -5.20 5.63 28.74
N GLN A 103 -3.94 5.74 29.17
CA GLN A 103 -3.41 6.90 29.87
C GLN A 103 -2.41 7.61 28.99
N ASP A 104 -2.14 8.87 29.25
CA ASP A 104 -1.10 9.61 28.53
C ASP A 104 0.30 9.13 28.93
N ALA A 105 0.66 7.96 28.41
CA ALA A 105 1.96 7.33 28.62
C ALA A 105 2.95 7.74 27.51
N SER A 106 4.25 7.62 27.80
CA SER A 106 5.30 7.89 26.82
C SER A 106 5.52 6.71 25.89
N TRP A 107 5.74 6.98 24.62
CA TRP A 107 6.26 6.01 23.66
C TRP A 107 7.81 6.09 23.65
N PRO A 108 8.56 5.01 23.54
CA PRO A 108 8.15 3.61 23.35
C PRO A 108 7.60 2.95 24.62
N PRO A 109 6.79 1.87 24.46
CA PRO A 109 6.20 1.15 25.58
C PRO A 109 7.28 0.44 26.42
N ALA A 110 7.06 0.33 27.72
CA ALA A 110 7.91 -0.44 28.61
C ALA A 110 7.99 -1.92 28.22
N SER A 111 9.05 -2.64 28.63
CA SER A 111 9.33 -4.01 28.18
C SER A 111 8.24 -5.04 28.50
N GLN A 112 7.45 -4.81 29.56
CA GLN A 112 6.33 -5.67 29.96
C GLN A 112 5.00 -5.32 29.31
N GLU A 113 4.88 -4.16 28.65
CA GLU A 113 3.62 -3.69 28.09
C GLU A 113 3.28 -4.43 26.78
N ARG A 114 2.01 -4.78 26.62
CA ARG A 114 1.47 -5.46 25.44
C ARG A 114 0.97 -4.45 24.43
N VAL A 115 1.31 -4.69 23.18
CA VAL A 115 0.96 -3.81 22.07
C VAL A 115 -0.03 -4.49 21.14
N GLY A 116 -1.22 -3.95 21.01
CA GLY A 116 -2.22 -4.39 20.04
C GLY A 116 -1.86 -3.93 18.63
N CYS A 117 -1.84 -4.87 17.68
CA CYS A 117 -1.56 -4.59 16.27
C CYS A 117 -2.62 -5.19 15.37
N LEU A 118 -3.07 -4.43 14.38
CA LEU A 118 -3.96 -4.93 13.34
C LEU A 118 -3.22 -5.95 12.46
N ARG A 119 -3.84 -7.11 12.23
CA ARG A 119 -3.26 -8.14 11.35
C ARG A 119 -3.03 -7.59 9.95
N GLY A 120 -1.82 -7.81 9.42
CA GLY A 120 -1.40 -7.30 8.11
C GLY A 120 -0.55 -6.03 8.17
N ILE A 121 -0.48 -5.33 9.30
CA ILE A 121 0.49 -4.25 9.50
C ILE A 121 1.88 -4.86 9.68
N GLN A 122 2.68 -4.82 8.61
CA GLN A 122 4.04 -5.39 8.61
C GLN A 122 4.95 -4.66 9.59
N TRP A 123 4.78 -3.37 9.79
CA TRP A 123 5.56 -2.55 10.72
C TRP A 123 5.65 -3.17 12.11
N CYS A 124 4.55 -3.71 12.63
CA CYS A 124 4.55 -4.35 13.94
C CYS A 124 5.54 -5.52 14.05
N ASN A 125 5.66 -6.33 12.98
CA ASN A 125 6.61 -7.45 12.96
C ASN A 125 8.07 -6.99 12.87
N CYS A 126 8.32 -5.84 12.24
CA CYS A 126 9.67 -5.34 12.03
C CYS A 126 10.24 -4.60 13.25
N TYR A 127 9.38 -3.93 14.02
CA TYR A 127 9.81 -2.96 15.03
C TYR A 127 9.37 -3.29 16.45
N LEU A 128 8.55 -4.33 16.66
CA LEU A 128 8.09 -4.75 17.98
C LEU A 128 8.54 -6.17 18.30
N ASP A 129 8.79 -6.43 19.60
CA ASP A 129 9.01 -7.80 20.07
C ASP A 129 7.73 -8.62 19.89
N SER A 130 7.81 -9.69 19.12
CA SER A 130 6.67 -10.55 18.78
C SER A 130 5.92 -11.12 19.99
N ARG A 131 6.63 -11.33 21.12
CA ARG A 131 6.04 -11.84 22.37
C ARG A 131 5.11 -10.84 23.04
N ARG A 132 5.19 -9.57 22.65
CA ARG A 132 4.39 -8.47 23.20
C ARG A 132 3.21 -8.10 22.33
N ILE A 133 3.14 -8.65 21.12
CA ILE A 133 2.11 -8.29 20.14
C ILE A 133 0.84 -9.09 20.41
N VAL A 134 -0.26 -8.37 20.56
CA VAL A 134 -1.63 -8.92 20.58
C VAL A 134 -2.31 -8.56 19.26
N TRP A 135 -2.51 -9.55 18.42
CA TRP A 135 -3.10 -9.34 17.10
C TRP A 135 -4.61 -9.22 17.15
N PHE A 136 -5.17 -8.24 16.45
CA PHE A 136 -6.60 -8.07 16.25
C PHE A 136 -6.94 -7.96 14.76
N ASN A 137 -8.23 -8.15 14.41
CA ASN A 137 -8.66 -8.26 13.02
C ASN A 137 -9.30 -6.97 12.48
N ASP A 138 -9.81 -6.12 13.35
CA ASP A 138 -10.43 -4.86 13.00
C ASP A 138 -10.24 -3.81 14.11
N GLU A 139 -10.46 -2.57 13.77
CA GLU A 139 -10.26 -1.40 14.63
C GLU A 139 -11.11 -1.46 15.91
N LYS A 140 -12.36 -1.94 15.83
CA LYS A 140 -13.26 -2.06 16.99
C LYS A 140 -12.72 -3.06 18.00
N GLN A 141 -12.19 -4.18 17.52
CA GLN A 141 -11.54 -5.19 18.35
C GLN A 141 -10.29 -4.62 19.03
N GLY A 142 -9.45 -3.89 18.30
CA GLY A 142 -8.25 -3.25 18.85
C GLY A 142 -8.59 -2.32 20.01
N LEU A 143 -9.55 -1.44 19.81
CA LEU A 143 -10.02 -0.52 20.85
C LEU A 143 -10.64 -1.27 22.05
N ALA A 144 -11.44 -2.31 21.81
CA ALA A 144 -12.02 -3.11 22.88
C ALA A 144 -10.94 -3.82 23.73
N LEU A 145 -9.84 -4.29 23.10
CA LEU A 145 -8.71 -4.89 23.82
C LEU A 145 -8.03 -3.86 24.71
N LEU A 146 -7.81 -2.64 24.21
CA LEU A 146 -7.23 -1.54 24.98
C LEU A 146 -8.12 -1.15 26.17
N LEU A 147 -9.42 -0.92 25.94
CA LEU A 147 -10.38 -0.53 27.00
C LEU A 147 -10.49 -1.59 28.10
N ARG A 148 -10.41 -2.89 27.75
CA ARG A 148 -10.46 -4.00 28.70
C ARG A 148 -9.11 -4.30 29.38
N GLY A 149 -8.04 -3.56 29.07
CA GLY A 149 -6.70 -3.79 29.62
C GLY A 149 -6.06 -5.09 29.13
N ARG A 150 -6.49 -5.59 27.97
CA ARG A 150 -5.85 -6.76 27.34
C ARG A 150 -4.60 -6.38 26.57
N THR A 151 -4.51 -5.12 26.15
CA THR A 151 -3.32 -4.44 25.63
C THR A 151 -3.12 -3.14 26.38
N ASP A 152 -1.89 -2.67 26.45
CA ASP A 152 -1.52 -1.41 27.07
C ASP A 152 -1.49 -0.31 26.01
N TRP A 153 -1.20 -0.70 24.76
CA TRP A 153 -1.14 0.15 23.58
C TRP A 153 -1.89 -0.46 22.41
N VAL A 154 -2.33 0.40 21.49
CA VAL A 154 -2.87 0.00 20.17
C VAL A 154 -2.16 0.79 19.09
N ILE A 155 -1.69 0.09 18.05
CA ILE A 155 -1.05 0.66 16.87
C ILE A 155 -2.10 0.85 15.77
N ARG A 156 -2.07 2.02 15.13
CA ARG A 156 -2.90 2.35 13.96
C ARG A 156 -2.06 3.02 12.87
N LEU A 157 -2.51 2.88 11.63
CA LEU A 157 -1.90 3.55 10.48
C LEU A 157 -2.35 5.01 10.37
N LEU A 158 -3.51 5.36 10.95
CA LEU A 158 -4.10 6.70 10.84
C LEU A 158 -4.72 7.09 12.19
N PRO A 159 -4.58 8.34 12.63
CA PRO A 159 -5.32 8.83 13.78
C PRO A 159 -6.80 8.92 13.42
N THR A 160 -7.67 8.47 14.31
CA THR A 160 -9.09 8.81 14.20
C THR A 160 -9.44 9.82 15.25
N ASN A 161 -10.19 10.86 14.85
CA ASN A 161 -10.74 11.84 15.78
C ASN A 161 -11.87 11.23 16.66
N GLN A 162 -12.24 9.98 16.40
CA GLN A 162 -13.32 9.28 17.09
C GLN A 162 -12.83 8.31 18.17
N SER A 163 -11.61 8.48 18.67
CA SER A 163 -11.19 7.67 19.82
C SER A 163 -12.03 8.07 21.06
N PRO A 164 -12.72 7.12 21.71
CA PRO A 164 -13.42 7.39 22.97
C PRO A 164 -12.43 7.57 24.14
N LEU A 165 -11.13 7.49 23.91
CA LEU A 165 -10.09 7.67 24.91
C LEU A 165 -9.67 9.14 24.94
N ALA A 166 -9.52 9.67 26.14
CA ALA A 166 -9.01 11.02 26.37
C ALA A 166 -7.50 11.15 26.05
N ALA A 167 -6.78 10.03 26.09
CA ALA A 167 -5.34 10.03 25.81
C ALA A 167 -5.07 10.31 24.32
N PRO A 168 -4.15 11.25 24.01
CA PRO A 168 -3.84 11.61 22.65
C PRO A 168 -3.12 10.48 21.91
N TRP A 169 -3.24 10.46 20.58
CA TRP A 169 -2.43 9.63 19.71
C TRP A 169 -0.98 10.13 19.71
N LYS A 170 -0.05 9.21 19.87
CA LYS A 170 1.38 9.49 19.75
C LYS A 170 1.82 9.12 18.34
N ARG A 171 2.46 10.06 17.63
CA ARG A 171 3.16 9.77 16.38
C ARG A 171 4.38 8.90 16.70
N VAL A 172 4.49 7.76 16.04
CA VAL A 172 5.53 6.76 16.30
C VAL A 172 6.58 6.76 15.20
N SER A 173 6.13 6.73 13.95
CA SER A 173 7.00 6.63 12.78
C SER A 173 6.24 7.03 11.53
N ASP A 174 6.96 7.54 10.55
CA ASP A 174 6.48 7.68 9.18
C ASP A 174 7.10 6.59 8.33
N ILE A 175 6.31 6.00 7.45
CA ILE A 175 6.73 4.92 6.59
C ILE A 175 6.30 5.17 5.16
N GLU A 176 7.25 5.03 4.24
CA GLU A 176 6.97 5.04 2.82
C GLU A 176 6.28 3.75 2.39
N VAL A 177 5.28 3.89 1.54
CA VAL A 177 4.57 2.77 0.93
C VAL A 177 4.79 2.74 -0.58
N TYR A 178 4.86 1.54 -1.13
CA TYR A 178 5.19 1.27 -2.52
C TYR A 178 4.14 0.36 -3.15
N LEU A 179 3.92 0.53 -4.45
CA LEU A 179 3.32 -0.53 -5.27
C LEU A 179 4.37 -1.63 -5.45
N TYR A 180 3.96 -2.88 -5.28
CA TYR A 180 4.78 -4.05 -5.60
C TYR A 180 4.13 -4.86 -6.70
N LEU A 181 4.91 -5.24 -7.71
CA LEU A 181 4.49 -6.13 -8.78
C LEU A 181 5.37 -7.38 -8.85
N ASN A 182 4.80 -8.47 -9.35
CA ASN A 182 5.54 -9.70 -9.61
C ASN A 182 6.61 -9.47 -10.69
N LYS A 183 7.77 -10.07 -10.54
CA LYS A 183 8.89 -10.03 -11.49
C LYS A 183 8.50 -10.43 -12.93
N SER A 184 7.49 -11.28 -13.09
CA SER A 184 6.97 -11.66 -14.41
C SER A 184 6.38 -10.48 -15.20
N ARG A 185 6.06 -9.36 -14.50
CA ARG A 185 5.47 -8.15 -15.07
C ARG A 185 6.50 -7.05 -15.39
N GLN A 186 7.71 -7.42 -15.80
CA GLN A 186 8.80 -6.47 -16.03
C GLN A 186 8.46 -5.35 -17.04
N ALA A 187 7.72 -5.67 -18.11
CA ALA A 187 7.30 -4.68 -19.10
C ALA A 187 6.37 -3.63 -18.49
N ASP A 188 5.39 -4.08 -17.68
CA ASP A 188 4.46 -3.21 -16.98
C ASP A 188 5.18 -2.36 -15.92
N ILE A 189 6.12 -2.96 -15.18
CA ILE A 189 6.98 -2.25 -14.22
C ILE A 189 7.74 -1.13 -14.92
N ALA A 190 8.37 -1.41 -16.07
CA ALA A 190 9.14 -0.40 -16.81
C ALA A 190 8.23 0.75 -17.30
N ALA A 191 7.05 0.45 -17.84
CA ALA A 191 6.09 1.45 -18.29
C ALA A 191 5.59 2.33 -17.12
N LEU A 192 5.27 1.72 -15.97
CA LEU A 192 4.84 2.43 -14.78
C LEU A 192 5.94 3.32 -14.20
N VAL A 193 7.18 2.84 -14.14
CA VAL A 193 8.34 3.64 -13.69
C VAL A 193 8.55 4.84 -14.60
N GLN A 194 8.50 4.63 -15.92
CA GLN A 194 8.65 5.73 -16.88
C GLN A 194 7.54 6.78 -16.73
N SER A 195 6.29 6.34 -16.60
CA SER A 195 5.16 7.26 -16.40
C SER A 195 5.27 8.02 -15.07
N GLN A 196 5.70 7.35 -13.99
CA GLN A 196 5.95 7.98 -12.70
C GLN A 196 7.02 9.07 -12.81
N GLN A 197 8.15 8.80 -13.49
CA GLN A 197 9.21 9.80 -13.72
C GLN A 197 8.68 11.03 -14.45
N GLN A 198 7.83 10.84 -15.46
CA GLN A 198 7.18 11.94 -16.17
C GLN A 198 6.25 12.77 -15.27
N LEU A 199 5.47 12.10 -14.42
CA LEU A 199 4.59 12.75 -13.44
C LEU A 199 5.41 13.51 -12.38
N ILE A 200 6.54 12.97 -11.94
CA ILE A 200 7.47 13.65 -11.02
C ILE A 200 8.06 14.89 -11.69
N ALA A 201 8.58 14.75 -12.91
CA ALA A 201 9.20 15.87 -13.64
C ALA A 201 8.22 17.03 -13.90
N SER A 202 6.92 16.75 -14.03
CA SER A 202 5.88 17.77 -14.18
C SER A 202 5.33 18.32 -12.84
N GLY A 203 5.79 17.83 -11.69
CA GLY A 203 5.25 18.16 -10.36
C GLY A 203 3.88 17.51 -10.09
N ARG A 204 3.32 16.76 -11.04
CA ARG A 204 1.98 16.16 -10.90
C ARG A 204 1.95 15.05 -9.87
N TRP A 205 3.03 14.27 -9.75
CA TRP A 205 3.15 13.19 -8.78
C TRP A 205 2.92 13.67 -7.35
N GLN A 206 3.59 14.75 -6.95
CA GLN A 206 3.41 15.34 -5.63
C GLN A 206 1.99 15.82 -5.41
N GLN A 207 1.36 16.46 -6.38
CA GLN A 207 -0.04 16.89 -6.28
C GLN A 207 -1.00 15.70 -6.10
N MET A 208 -0.73 14.59 -6.77
CA MET A 208 -1.50 13.35 -6.61
C MET A 208 -1.32 12.78 -5.20
N GLN A 209 -0.08 12.72 -4.70
CA GLN A 209 0.19 12.28 -3.34
C GLN A 209 -0.54 13.15 -2.30
N GLU A 210 -0.41 14.46 -2.39
CA GLU A 210 -1.09 15.39 -1.48
C GLU A 210 -2.61 15.24 -1.54
N ARG A 211 -3.18 15.10 -2.73
CA ARG A 211 -4.64 14.98 -2.93
C ARG A 211 -5.20 13.67 -2.40
N TYR A 212 -4.57 12.54 -2.69
CA TYR A 212 -5.16 11.22 -2.46
C TYR A 212 -4.68 10.58 -1.16
N PHE A 213 -3.44 10.83 -0.73
CA PHE A 213 -2.96 10.34 0.56
C PHE A 213 -3.37 11.23 1.73
N SER A 214 -3.53 12.55 1.53
CA SER A 214 -4.13 13.40 2.57
C SER A 214 -5.58 13.04 2.87
N ALA A 215 -6.33 12.52 1.90
CA ALA A 215 -7.67 11.98 2.12
C ALA A 215 -7.67 10.75 3.03
N LEU A 216 -6.61 9.93 3.01
CA LEU A 216 -6.42 8.85 3.97
C LEU A 216 -6.19 9.38 5.39
N LEU A 217 -5.66 10.59 5.54
CA LEU A 217 -5.37 11.24 6.81
C LEU A 217 -6.57 12.01 7.38
N THR A 218 -7.62 12.22 6.57
CA THR A 218 -8.83 12.95 7.00
C THR A 218 -9.83 11.93 7.52
N PRO A 219 -10.30 12.05 8.78
CA PRO A 219 -11.31 11.14 9.31
C PRO A 219 -12.58 11.25 8.46
N VAL A 220 -13.12 10.12 8.07
CA VAL A 220 -14.47 10.04 7.49
C VAL A 220 -15.43 10.57 8.57
N ARG A 221 -16.12 11.67 8.25
CA ARG A 221 -17.14 12.28 9.11
C ARG A 221 -18.34 11.38 9.29
#